data_0261b9779f816d4f42ca9110c80af757
#
_entry.id   0261b9779f816d4f42ca9110c80af757
#
_cell.length_a   1.000
_cell.length_b   1.000
_cell.length_c   1.000
_cell.angle_alpha   90.00
_cell.angle_beta   90.00
_cell.angle_gamma   90.00
#
_symmetry.space_group_name_H-M   'P 1'
#
loop_
_entity.id
_entity.type
_entity.pdbx_description
1 polymer ?
#
loop_
_entity_poly.entity_id
_entity_poly.type
_entity_poly.pdbx_seq_one_letter_code
_entity_poly.pdbx_strand_id
1 'polypeptide(L)'
;AFLMAGEDTAGRREWQKHIYKLFHMEHFLDKYVILLSSGELRKFKLATMLFAEPRVLIMDNPFIGLDDETRHQLTELLTELSHERALQIILVLSKSDDIPPFITHIVEVKDMIVGEKMTKEDYLATREPLQTSVLSKEKAEAILALPHKDNDYNANVVVKMDKVSIVYGERTILKDLDWTIHNGERWALSGQNGAGKSTLLSLVCADNPQSYACNIILFDHERGTGESIWDIKKHIGYVSPEMHRSYQRDMPCIRIVASGLKDSIGLYVRPEESEYEQCRFWLNIFGLEGIEDRSFMKLSSGEQRLVLLARAFVKDPELL
;
A
#
# COMPACT_ATOMS: atom_id res chain seq x y z
N ALA A 1 -12.61 -25.22 -14.31
CA ALA A 1 -12.84 -25.37 -15.77
C ALA A 1 -11.94 -24.45 -16.63
N PHE A 2 -11.30 -23.42 -16.08
CA PHE A 2 -10.49 -22.46 -16.86
C PHE A 2 -8.99 -22.78 -16.95
N LEU A 3 -8.51 -23.87 -16.34
CA LEU A 3 -7.07 -24.16 -16.17
C LEU A 3 -6.51 -25.17 -17.18
N MET A 4 -7.32 -25.63 -18.14
CA MET A 4 -6.93 -26.71 -19.04
C MET A 4 -6.90 -26.24 -20.49
N ALA A 5 -5.89 -25.46 -20.85
CA ALA A 5 -5.54 -25.30 -22.26
C ALA A 5 -4.56 -26.42 -22.65
N GLY A 6 -5.07 -27.53 -23.20
CA GLY A 6 -4.29 -28.65 -23.70
C GLY A 6 -4.91 -30.02 -23.40
N GLU A 7 -4.36 -31.10 -23.97
CA GLU A 7 -4.84 -32.45 -23.78
C GLU A 7 -4.70 -32.90 -22.30
N ASP A 8 -5.75 -33.50 -21.77
CA ASP A 8 -5.82 -33.99 -20.39
C ASP A 8 -5.04 -35.32 -20.24
N THR A 9 -3.73 -35.20 -20.02
CA THR A 9 -2.85 -36.35 -19.80
C THR A 9 -2.72 -36.68 -18.31
N ALA A 10 -2.45 -37.96 -17.99
CA ALA A 10 -2.22 -38.40 -16.61
C ALA A 10 -1.12 -37.59 -15.92
N GLY A 11 -0.03 -37.27 -16.61
CA GLY A 11 1.07 -36.44 -16.07
C GLY A 11 0.66 -35.02 -15.73
N ARG A 12 -0.23 -34.40 -16.53
CA ARG A 12 -0.76 -33.06 -16.23
C ARG A 12 -1.63 -33.04 -14.98
N ARG A 13 -2.43 -34.08 -14.77
CA ARG A 13 -3.25 -34.19 -13.55
C ARG A 13 -2.39 -34.38 -12.29
N GLU A 14 -1.29 -35.12 -12.38
CA GLU A 14 -0.34 -35.27 -11.28
C GLU A 14 0.36 -33.94 -10.99
N TRP A 15 0.81 -33.23 -12.04
CA TRP A 15 1.41 -31.91 -11.91
C TRP A 15 0.44 -30.91 -11.31
N GLN A 16 -0.81 -30.91 -11.72
CA GLN A 16 -1.85 -30.05 -11.16
C GLN A 16 -2.06 -30.32 -9.65
N LYS A 17 -2.15 -31.60 -9.26
CA LYS A 17 -2.27 -31.97 -7.85
C LYS A 17 -1.04 -31.53 -7.05
N HIS A 18 0.15 -31.68 -7.62
CA HIS A 18 1.39 -31.23 -7.00
C HIS A 18 1.36 -29.73 -6.75
N ILE A 19 1.01 -28.91 -7.76
CA ILE A 19 0.87 -27.47 -7.62
C ILE A 19 -0.18 -27.09 -6.56
N TYR A 20 -1.35 -27.73 -6.56
CA TYR A 20 -2.37 -27.44 -5.55
C TYR A 20 -1.86 -27.69 -4.14
N LYS A 21 -1.16 -28.78 -3.94
CA LYS A 21 -0.55 -29.11 -2.64
C LYS A 21 0.55 -28.13 -2.27
N LEU A 22 1.45 -27.84 -3.19
CA LEU A 22 2.58 -26.93 -3.01
C LEU A 22 2.13 -25.51 -2.61
N PHE A 23 1.05 -25.02 -3.22
CA PHE A 23 0.49 -23.71 -2.94
C PHE A 23 -0.54 -23.70 -1.80
N HIS A 24 -0.83 -24.86 -1.19
CA HIS A 24 -1.89 -25.02 -0.19
C HIS A 24 -3.22 -24.43 -0.68
N MET A 25 -3.65 -24.83 -1.90
CA MET A 25 -4.81 -24.25 -2.56
C MET A 25 -6.12 -24.95 -2.21
N GLU A 26 -6.10 -26.09 -1.56
CA GLU A 26 -7.25 -27.00 -1.35
C GLU A 26 -8.44 -26.27 -0.71
N HIS A 27 -8.17 -25.33 0.20
CA HIS A 27 -9.20 -24.64 0.95
C HIS A 27 -9.90 -23.48 0.19
N PHE A 28 -9.41 -23.13 -1.00
CA PHE A 28 -10.01 -22.05 -1.79
C PHE A 28 -10.29 -22.40 -3.26
N LEU A 29 -10.08 -23.64 -3.69
CA LEU A 29 -10.34 -24.07 -5.07
C LEU A 29 -11.81 -23.87 -5.49
N ASP A 30 -12.75 -23.97 -4.55
CA ASP A 30 -14.18 -23.83 -4.79
C ASP A 30 -14.67 -22.36 -4.61
N LYS A 31 -13.79 -21.43 -4.21
CA LYS A 31 -14.16 -20.02 -4.08
C LYS A 31 -14.23 -19.34 -5.44
N TYR A 32 -15.12 -18.38 -5.56
CA TYR A 32 -15.10 -17.45 -6.70
C TYR A 32 -13.84 -16.59 -6.65
N VAL A 33 -13.23 -16.32 -7.79
CA VAL A 33 -11.98 -15.53 -7.92
C VAL A 33 -12.09 -14.16 -7.24
N ILE A 34 -13.27 -13.54 -7.30
CA ILE A 34 -13.55 -12.25 -6.67
C ILE A 34 -13.51 -12.29 -5.13
N LEU A 35 -13.68 -13.48 -4.54
CA LEU A 35 -13.67 -13.70 -3.08
C LEU A 35 -12.30 -14.12 -2.55
N LEU A 36 -11.31 -14.25 -3.42
CA LEU A 36 -9.94 -14.60 -3.03
C LEU A 36 -9.27 -13.41 -2.34
N SER A 37 -8.57 -13.68 -1.25
CA SER A 37 -7.63 -12.72 -0.67
C SER A 37 -6.50 -12.37 -1.65
N SER A 38 -5.78 -11.29 -1.42
CA SER A 38 -4.64 -10.89 -2.28
C SER A 38 -3.59 -12.00 -2.40
N GLY A 39 -3.30 -12.72 -1.31
CA GLY A 39 -2.38 -13.85 -1.28
C GLY A 39 -2.91 -15.05 -2.07
N GLU A 40 -4.18 -15.45 -1.84
CA GLU A 40 -4.85 -16.53 -2.57
C GLU A 40 -4.92 -16.24 -4.07
N LEU A 41 -5.24 -15.00 -4.46
CA LEU A 41 -5.29 -14.60 -5.86
C LEU A 41 -3.90 -14.66 -6.53
N ARG A 42 -2.82 -14.32 -5.83
CA ARG A 42 -1.46 -14.46 -6.34
C ARG A 42 -1.04 -15.91 -6.49
N LYS A 43 -1.31 -16.74 -5.50
CA LYS A 43 -1.09 -18.19 -5.58
C LYS A 43 -1.84 -18.76 -6.79
N PHE A 44 -3.11 -18.37 -6.97
CA PHE A 44 -3.91 -18.78 -8.11
C PHE A 44 -3.30 -18.37 -9.46
N LYS A 45 -2.86 -17.11 -9.59
CA LYS A 45 -2.22 -16.60 -10.81
C LYS A 45 -0.92 -17.35 -11.11
N LEU A 46 -0.07 -17.57 -10.11
CA LEU A 46 1.18 -18.33 -10.28
C LEU A 46 0.90 -19.76 -10.68
N ALA A 47 -0.05 -20.45 -10.01
CA ALA A 47 -0.46 -21.80 -10.38
C ALA A 47 -0.91 -21.85 -11.83
N THR A 48 -1.69 -20.88 -12.28
CA THR A 48 -2.15 -20.79 -13.68
C THR A 48 -1.00 -20.67 -14.67
N MET A 49 0.03 -19.90 -14.34
CA MET A 49 1.23 -19.75 -15.19
C MET A 49 2.04 -21.07 -15.22
N LEU A 50 2.20 -21.73 -14.08
CA LEU A 50 2.97 -22.96 -13.96
C LEU A 50 2.31 -24.17 -14.63
N PHE A 51 0.98 -24.16 -14.79
CA PHE A 51 0.28 -25.21 -15.56
C PHE A 51 0.67 -25.24 -17.04
N ALA A 52 1.19 -24.13 -17.57
CA ALA A 52 1.74 -24.07 -18.93
C ALA A 52 3.15 -24.70 -19.05
N GLU A 53 3.72 -25.18 -17.93
CA GLU A 53 5.09 -25.72 -17.84
C GLU A 53 6.14 -24.83 -18.53
N PRO A 54 6.22 -23.54 -18.13
CA PRO A 54 7.14 -22.61 -18.77
C PRO A 54 8.59 -23.00 -18.46
N ARG A 55 9.49 -22.73 -19.39
CA ARG A 55 10.95 -22.84 -19.15
C ARG A 55 11.51 -21.59 -18.46
N VAL A 56 10.85 -20.44 -18.65
CA VAL A 56 11.24 -19.17 -18.04
C VAL A 56 10.01 -18.55 -17.41
N LEU A 57 10.13 -18.15 -16.15
CA LEU A 57 9.11 -17.41 -15.39
C LEU A 57 9.61 -15.99 -15.15
N ILE A 58 8.88 -15.00 -15.65
CA ILE A 58 9.20 -13.58 -15.45
C ILE A 58 8.15 -12.99 -14.51
N MET A 59 8.59 -12.37 -13.42
CA MET A 59 7.71 -11.75 -12.43
C MET A 59 8.18 -10.33 -12.11
N ASP A 60 7.24 -9.39 -12.23
CA ASP A 60 7.47 -7.99 -11.86
C ASP A 60 6.95 -7.73 -10.46
N ASN A 61 7.85 -7.36 -9.56
CA ASN A 61 7.57 -7.00 -8.17
C ASN A 61 6.63 -8.00 -7.43
N PRO A 62 6.96 -9.30 -7.40
CA PRO A 62 6.03 -10.33 -6.90
C PRO A 62 5.72 -10.22 -5.41
N PHE A 63 6.54 -9.51 -4.65
CA PHE A 63 6.44 -9.39 -3.19
C PHE A 63 5.64 -8.16 -2.71
N ILE A 64 5.28 -7.24 -3.60
CA ILE A 64 4.53 -6.03 -3.21
C ILE A 64 3.16 -6.40 -2.64
N GLY A 65 2.85 -5.88 -1.43
CA GLY A 65 1.56 -6.06 -0.76
C GLY A 65 1.33 -7.45 -0.17
N LEU A 66 2.38 -8.27 -0.09
CA LEU A 66 2.38 -9.49 0.72
C LEU A 66 2.79 -9.15 2.15
N ASP A 67 2.16 -9.85 3.11
CA ASP A 67 2.67 -9.92 4.47
C ASP A 67 3.91 -10.83 4.54
N ASP A 68 4.63 -10.79 5.66
CA ASP A 68 5.91 -11.50 5.82
C ASP A 68 5.75 -13.01 5.67
N GLU A 69 4.67 -13.58 6.19
CA GLU A 69 4.39 -15.02 6.08
C GLU A 69 4.16 -15.44 4.62
N THR A 70 3.30 -14.72 3.91
CA THR A 70 3.02 -14.99 2.49
C THR A 70 4.26 -14.76 1.62
N ARG A 71 5.09 -13.76 1.95
CA ARG A 71 6.37 -13.53 1.27
C ARG A 71 7.32 -14.71 1.46
N HIS A 72 7.46 -15.19 2.70
CA HIS A 72 8.31 -16.35 3.01
C HIS A 72 7.86 -17.58 2.23
N GLN A 73 6.57 -17.91 2.29
CA GLN A 73 5.98 -19.03 1.56
C GLN A 73 6.21 -18.95 0.04
N LEU A 74 6.08 -17.74 -0.54
CA LEU A 74 6.35 -17.52 -1.97
C LEU A 74 7.82 -17.72 -2.30
N THR A 75 8.72 -17.24 -1.44
CA THR A 75 10.17 -17.39 -1.61
C THR A 75 10.59 -18.85 -1.55
N GLU A 76 10.10 -19.63 -0.59
CA GLU A 76 10.35 -21.05 -0.47
C GLU A 76 9.87 -21.81 -1.71
N LEU A 77 8.63 -21.52 -2.14
CA LEU A 77 8.06 -22.11 -3.34
C LEU A 77 8.90 -21.86 -4.59
N LEU A 78 9.32 -20.61 -4.81
CA LEU A 78 10.15 -20.26 -5.98
C LEU A 78 11.53 -20.92 -5.89
N THR A 79 12.07 -21.07 -4.69
CA THR A 79 13.32 -21.78 -4.44
C THR A 79 13.18 -23.26 -4.85
N GLU A 80 12.14 -23.92 -4.40
CA GLU A 80 11.85 -25.31 -4.74
C GLU A 80 11.69 -25.51 -6.26
N LEU A 81 10.87 -24.66 -6.90
CA LEU A 81 10.68 -24.69 -8.36
C LEU A 81 11.96 -24.46 -9.15
N SER A 82 12.86 -23.59 -8.68
CA SER A 82 14.14 -23.32 -9.33
C SER A 82 15.08 -24.54 -9.32
N HIS A 83 15.00 -25.37 -8.27
CA HIS A 83 15.84 -26.57 -8.11
C HIS A 83 15.25 -27.80 -8.78
N GLU A 84 13.96 -28.08 -8.55
CA GLU A 84 13.35 -29.32 -9.03
C GLU A 84 13.10 -29.36 -10.53
N ARG A 85 12.77 -28.23 -11.16
CA ARG A 85 12.35 -28.14 -12.54
C ARG A 85 13.36 -27.45 -13.47
N ALA A 86 14.53 -27.06 -12.96
CA ALA A 86 15.48 -26.21 -13.71
C ALA A 86 14.78 -24.99 -14.34
N LEU A 87 13.75 -24.48 -13.67
CA LEU A 87 12.98 -23.32 -14.11
C LEU A 87 13.86 -22.06 -14.00
N GLN A 88 14.07 -21.41 -15.12
CA GLN A 88 14.75 -20.11 -15.11
C GLN A 88 13.77 -19.05 -14.58
N ILE A 89 14.18 -18.33 -13.54
CA ILE A 89 13.35 -17.29 -12.91
C ILE A 89 14.01 -15.93 -13.10
N ILE A 90 13.27 -14.98 -13.64
CA ILE A 90 13.66 -13.58 -13.76
C ILE A 90 12.73 -12.74 -12.89
N LEU A 91 13.28 -12.09 -11.86
CA LEU A 91 12.55 -11.17 -10.99
C LEU A 91 12.92 -9.74 -11.31
N VAL A 92 11.92 -8.90 -11.50
CA VAL A 92 12.08 -7.46 -11.47
C VAL A 92 11.74 -7.00 -10.05
N LEU A 93 12.67 -6.35 -9.37
CA LEU A 93 12.54 -5.93 -7.97
C LEU A 93 12.81 -4.44 -7.86
N SER A 94 11.97 -3.73 -7.12
CA SER A 94 12.15 -2.30 -6.84
C SER A 94 13.07 -2.04 -5.65
N LYS A 95 13.29 -3.05 -4.81
CA LYS A 95 14.13 -2.96 -3.61
C LYS A 95 15.13 -4.10 -3.60
N SER A 96 16.38 -3.77 -3.37
CA SER A 96 17.47 -4.74 -3.26
C SER A 96 17.37 -5.63 -2.01
N ASP A 97 16.64 -5.21 -0.97
CA ASP A 97 16.42 -6.02 0.24
C ASP A 97 15.45 -7.18 0.02
N ASP A 98 14.73 -7.14 -1.10
CA ASP A 98 13.77 -8.18 -1.49
C ASP A 98 14.40 -9.30 -2.33
N ILE A 99 15.75 -9.34 -2.50
CA ILE A 99 16.43 -10.34 -3.33
C ILE A 99 16.38 -11.72 -2.67
N PRO A 100 15.64 -12.69 -3.22
CA PRO A 100 15.51 -14.03 -2.64
C PRO A 100 16.85 -14.80 -2.61
N PRO A 101 16.98 -15.79 -1.71
CA PRO A 101 18.20 -16.61 -1.60
C PRO A 101 18.60 -17.34 -2.88
N PHE A 102 17.65 -17.81 -3.67
CA PHE A 102 17.86 -18.60 -4.89
C PHE A 102 18.34 -17.79 -6.09
N ILE A 103 18.34 -16.45 -6.02
CA ILE A 103 18.85 -15.59 -7.09
C ILE A 103 20.36 -15.68 -7.14
N THR A 104 20.89 -15.98 -8.31
CA THR A 104 22.33 -16.18 -8.54
C THR A 104 23.01 -14.97 -9.18
N HIS A 105 22.30 -14.21 -10.01
CA HIS A 105 22.86 -13.08 -10.76
C HIS A 105 21.94 -11.88 -10.70
N ILE A 106 22.52 -10.70 -10.78
CA ILE A 106 21.82 -9.41 -10.74
C ILE A 106 22.26 -8.54 -11.91
N VAL A 107 21.33 -7.78 -12.43
CA VAL A 107 21.55 -6.68 -13.37
C VAL A 107 20.86 -5.46 -12.78
N GLU A 108 21.62 -4.42 -12.46
CA GLU A 108 21.08 -3.17 -11.99
C GLU A 108 20.63 -2.31 -13.18
N VAL A 109 19.45 -1.68 -13.04
CA VAL A 109 18.96 -0.70 -14.01
C VAL A 109 18.84 0.64 -13.29
N LYS A 110 19.67 1.59 -13.68
CA LYS A 110 19.73 2.92 -13.06
C LYS A 110 19.85 3.98 -14.15
N ASP A 111 19.14 5.09 -14.00
CA ASP A 111 19.16 6.22 -14.93
C ASP A 111 18.93 5.82 -16.41
N MET A 112 18.01 4.89 -16.64
CA MET A 112 17.69 4.28 -17.95
C MET A 112 18.84 3.49 -18.58
N ILE A 113 19.88 3.18 -17.83
CA ILE A 113 21.03 2.38 -18.27
C ILE A 113 20.93 1.01 -17.62
N VAL A 114 21.09 -0.03 -18.44
CA VAL A 114 21.22 -1.42 -17.99
C VAL A 114 22.68 -1.68 -17.69
N GLY A 115 22.99 -2.00 -16.43
CA GLY A 115 24.33 -2.31 -15.97
C GLY A 115 24.84 -3.68 -16.42
N GLU A 116 26.05 -4.01 -16.04
CA GLU A 116 26.63 -5.31 -16.31
C GLU A 116 26.00 -6.40 -15.42
N LYS A 117 25.98 -7.63 -15.96
CA LYS A 117 25.60 -8.80 -15.20
C LYS A 117 26.68 -9.12 -14.17
N MET A 118 26.31 -9.22 -12.91
CA MET A 118 27.21 -9.59 -11.81
C MET A 118 26.62 -10.75 -10.99
N THR A 119 27.46 -11.41 -10.20
CA THR A 119 26.96 -12.39 -9.23
C THR A 119 26.24 -11.68 -8.09
N LYS A 120 25.37 -12.41 -7.37
CA LYS A 120 24.69 -11.85 -6.21
C LYS A 120 25.67 -11.43 -5.11
N GLU A 121 26.73 -12.22 -4.92
CA GLU A 121 27.79 -11.97 -3.95
C GLU A 121 28.53 -10.66 -4.27
N ASP A 122 28.94 -10.46 -5.51
CA ASP A 122 29.61 -9.25 -5.96
C ASP A 122 28.70 -8.01 -5.82
N TYR A 123 27.43 -8.15 -6.18
CA TYR A 123 26.45 -7.06 -6.03
C TYR A 123 26.28 -6.65 -4.57
N LEU A 124 26.13 -7.62 -3.65
CA LEU A 124 25.98 -7.33 -2.23
C LEU A 124 27.26 -6.74 -1.60
N ALA A 125 28.43 -7.11 -2.11
CA ALA A 125 29.72 -6.58 -1.66
C ALA A 125 29.98 -5.14 -2.13
N THR A 126 29.50 -4.79 -3.34
CA THR A 126 29.70 -3.46 -3.92
C THR A 126 28.58 -2.47 -3.57
N ARG A 127 27.49 -2.97 -2.99
CA ARG A 127 26.34 -2.16 -2.64
C ARG A 127 26.68 -1.14 -1.57
N GLU A 128 26.54 0.13 -1.91
CA GLU A 128 26.52 1.18 -0.91
C GLU A 128 25.26 1.02 -0.03
N PRO A 129 25.39 1.17 1.30
CA PRO A 129 24.23 1.20 2.16
C PRO A 129 23.27 2.28 1.63
N LEU A 130 21.99 1.93 1.50
CA LEU A 130 20.95 2.89 1.11
C LEU A 130 21.13 4.13 1.98
N GLN A 131 21.60 5.21 1.36
CA GLN A 131 21.51 6.51 2.02
C GLN A 131 20.03 6.75 2.24
N THR A 132 19.57 6.56 3.47
CA THR A 132 18.29 7.09 3.89
C THR A 132 18.37 8.59 3.55
N SER A 133 17.63 9.01 2.53
CA SER A 133 17.55 10.41 2.17
C SER A 133 16.92 11.13 3.35
N VAL A 134 17.78 11.55 4.28
CA VAL A 134 17.37 12.44 5.36
C VAL A 134 16.89 13.70 4.66
N LEU A 135 15.69 14.14 5.01
CA LEU A 135 15.16 15.42 4.57
C LEU A 135 16.26 16.48 4.73
N SER A 136 16.57 17.25 3.68
CA SER A 136 17.64 18.25 3.80
C SER A 136 17.29 19.19 4.96
N LYS A 137 18.31 19.73 5.65
CA LYS A 137 18.10 20.65 6.77
C LYS A 137 17.22 21.82 6.37
N GLU A 138 17.42 22.36 5.17
CA GLU A 138 16.63 23.44 4.60
C GLU A 138 15.14 23.09 4.48
N LYS A 139 14.83 21.89 3.98
CA LYS A 139 13.44 21.42 3.86
C LYS A 139 12.82 21.14 5.24
N ALA A 140 13.59 20.64 6.19
CA ALA A 140 13.13 20.44 7.57
C ALA A 140 12.82 21.78 8.25
N GLU A 141 13.70 22.78 8.11
CA GLU A 141 13.48 24.13 8.64
C GLU A 141 12.29 24.81 7.95
N ALA A 142 12.12 24.62 6.65
CA ALA A 142 10.97 25.15 5.92
C ALA A 142 9.64 24.56 6.41
N ILE A 143 9.59 23.27 6.74
CA ILE A 143 8.39 22.62 7.33
C ILE A 143 8.10 23.20 8.72
N LEU A 144 9.14 23.37 9.54
CA LEU A 144 8.99 23.93 10.90
C LEU A 144 8.57 25.41 10.90
N ALA A 145 8.91 26.14 9.83
CA ALA A 145 8.54 27.55 9.64
C ALA A 145 7.11 27.74 9.10
N LEU A 146 6.42 26.66 8.69
CA LEU A 146 5.03 26.76 8.26
C LEU A 146 4.18 27.30 9.42
N PRO A 147 3.29 28.27 9.15
CA PRO A 147 2.30 28.65 10.14
C PRO A 147 1.41 27.44 10.39
N HIS A 148 1.54 26.86 11.58
CA HIS A 148 0.53 25.91 12.04
C HIS A 148 -0.82 26.63 12.07
N LYS A 149 -1.86 25.98 11.58
CA LYS A 149 -3.21 26.50 11.81
C LYS A 149 -3.33 26.75 13.30
N ASP A 150 -3.83 27.95 13.68
CA ASP A 150 -4.33 28.18 15.03
C ASP A 150 -5.48 27.20 15.26
N ASN A 151 -5.10 25.97 15.56
CA ASN A 151 -6.04 24.95 15.91
C ASN A 151 -6.36 25.15 17.37
N ASP A 152 -7.59 25.56 17.70
CA ASP A 152 -8.18 25.40 19.03
C ASP A 152 -8.20 23.92 19.48
N TYR A 153 -7.50 23.06 18.71
CA TYR A 153 -7.41 21.64 18.91
C TYR A 153 -6.34 21.31 19.95
N ASN A 154 -6.78 21.13 21.18
CA ASN A 154 -5.98 20.65 22.30
C ASN A 154 -6.43 19.25 22.77
N ALA A 155 -6.91 18.40 21.85
CA ALA A 155 -7.34 17.08 22.25
C ALA A 155 -6.15 16.28 22.84
N ASN A 156 -6.36 15.76 24.01
CA ASN A 156 -5.40 14.86 24.64
C ASN A 156 -5.56 13.42 24.09
N VAL A 157 -6.78 13.06 23.75
CA VAL A 157 -7.13 11.75 23.17
C VAL A 157 -7.52 11.95 21.69
N VAL A 158 -6.68 11.40 20.81
CA VAL A 158 -6.90 11.45 19.35
C VAL A 158 -7.88 10.38 18.91
N VAL A 159 -7.73 9.16 19.44
CA VAL A 159 -8.62 8.02 19.19
C VAL A 159 -8.84 7.28 20.49
N LYS A 160 -10.10 6.96 20.80
CA LYS A 160 -10.43 6.00 21.85
C LYS A 160 -11.53 5.09 21.37
N MET A 161 -11.30 3.81 21.51
CA MET A 161 -12.27 2.73 21.21
C MET A 161 -12.46 1.92 22.49
N ASP A 162 -13.71 1.67 22.86
CA ASP A 162 -14.07 0.91 24.05
C ASP A 162 -14.97 -0.25 23.62
N LYS A 163 -14.45 -1.48 23.77
CA LYS A 163 -15.11 -2.76 23.39
C LYS A 163 -15.71 -2.76 22.00
N VAL A 164 -15.00 -2.15 21.06
CA VAL A 164 -15.47 -2.03 19.67
C VAL A 164 -15.43 -3.39 18.96
N SER A 165 -16.57 -3.78 18.42
CA SER A 165 -16.71 -5.00 17.63
C SER A 165 -17.32 -4.69 16.27
N ILE A 166 -16.73 -5.25 15.20
CA ILE A 166 -17.18 -5.06 13.82
C ILE A 166 -17.46 -6.42 13.19
N VAL A 167 -18.65 -6.57 12.65
CA VAL A 167 -19.13 -7.82 12.04
C VAL A 167 -19.67 -7.55 10.64
N TYR A 168 -19.24 -8.34 9.66
CA TYR A 168 -19.77 -8.34 8.30
C TYR A 168 -20.39 -9.70 7.99
N GLY A 169 -21.73 -9.73 7.90
CA GLY A 169 -22.47 -10.98 7.77
C GLY A 169 -22.25 -11.86 9.00
N GLU A 170 -21.73 -13.05 8.83
CA GLU A 170 -21.39 -13.97 9.92
C GLU A 170 -19.93 -13.85 10.41
N ARG A 171 -19.13 -13.00 9.75
CA ARG A 171 -17.69 -12.87 10.04
C ARG A 171 -17.41 -11.70 10.97
N THR A 172 -16.90 -11.99 12.16
CA THR A 172 -16.34 -10.99 13.07
C THR A 172 -14.95 -10.59 12.58
N ILE A 173 -14.75 -9.30 12.35
CA ILE A 173 -13.47 -8.72 11.90
C ILE A 173 -12.70 -8.13 13.06
N LEU A 174 -13.39 -7.37 13.93
CA LEU A 174 -12.84 -6.84 15.17
C LEU A 174 -13.74 -7.32 16.32
N LYS A 175 -13.13 -7.69 17.43
CA LYS A 175 -13.86 -8.20 18.59
C LYS A 175 -13.34 -7.56 19.87
N ASP A 176 -14.23 -6.92 20.61
CA ASP A 176 -14.01 -6.34 21.94
C ASP A 176 -12.70 -5.51 22.01
N LEU A 177 -12.49 -4.67 21.01
CA LEU A 177 -11.26 -3.87 20.88
C LEU A 177 -11.30 -2.68 21.82
N ASP A 178 -10.34 -2.64 22.75
CA ASP A 178 -10.00 -1.47 23.54
C ASP A 178 -8.71 -0.87 23.00
N TRP A 179 -8.75 0.39 22.57
CA TRP A 179 -7.58 1.07 22.02
C TRP A 179 -7.65 2.57 22.25
N THR A 180 -6.55 3.16 22.70
CA THR A 180 -6.45 4.60 22.92
C THR A 180 -5.16 5.11 22.31
N ILE A 181 -5.25 6.21 21.58
CA ILE A 181 -4.12 6.98 21.02
C ILE A 181 -4.17 8.37 21.64
N HIS A 182 -3.06 8.76 22.25
CA HIS A 182 -2.88 10.11 22.77
C HIS A 182 -2.15 11.01 21.77
N ASN A 183 -2.31 12.31 21.94
CA ASN A 183 -1.63 13.29 21.11
C ASN A 183 -0.09 13.11 21.20
N GLY A 184 0.59 13.18 20.07
CA GLY A 184 2.05 13.02 19.96
C GLY A 184 2.53 11.58 19.87
N GLU A 185 1.68 10.57 20.06
CA GLU A 185 2.06 9.17 19.90
C GLU A 185 2.24 8.78 18.44
N ARG A 186 3.16 7.84 18.19
CA ARG A 186 3.43 7.25 16.88
C ARG A 186 3.19 5.76 16.93
N TRP A 187 2.25 5.27 16.12
CA TRP A 187 1.82 3.87 16.14
C TRP A 187 2.16 3.14 14.83
N ALA A 188 2.65 1.92 14.95
CA ALA A 188 2.79 0.98 13.85
C ALA A 188 1.73 -0.11 13.99
N LEU A 189 0.76 -0.14 13.06
CA LEU A 189 -0.25 -1.18 13.00
C LEU A 189 0.22 -2.31 12.08
N SER A 190 0.61 -3.44 12.65
CA SER A 190 1.07 -4.60 11.89
C SER A 190 0.13 -5.81 12.07
N GLY A 191 0.24 -6.78 11.20
CA GLY A 191 -0.54 -8.02 11.21
C GLY A 191 -0.75 -8.60 9.81
N GLN A 192 -1.19 -9.84 9.74
CA GLN A 192 -1.43 -10.56 8.50
C GLN A 192 -2.48 -9.87 7.61
N ASN A 193 -2.47 -10.21 6.31
CA ASN A 193 -3.52 -9.78 5.39
C ASN A 193 -4.87 -10.37 5.83
N GLY A 194 -5.91 -9.51 5.87
CA GLY A 194 -7.22 -9.91 6.36
C GLY A 194 -7.41 -9.86 7.88
N ALA A 195 -6.42 -9.44 8.65
CA ALA A 195 -6.51 -9.30 10.12
C ALA A 195 -7.37 -8.11 10.61
N GLY A 196 -7.98 -7.34 9.69
CA GLY A 196 -8.86 -6.22 10.07
C GLY A 196 -8.18 -4.85 10.12
N LYS A 197 -6.89 -4.72 9.74
CA LYS A 197 -6.16 -3.43 9.76
C LYS A 197 -6.88 -2.31 9.01
N SER A 198 -7.33 -2.58 7.77
CA SER A 198 -8.06 -1.59 6.97
C SER A 198 -9.43 -1.25 7.57
N THR A 199 -10.09 -2.22 8.22
CA THR A 199 -11.34 -2.00 8.94
C THR A 199 -11.11 -1.08 10.15
N LEU A 200 -10.04 -1.32 10.91
CA LEU A 200 -9.67 -0.47 12.04
C LEU A 200 -9.37 0.97 11.56
N LEU A 201 -8.57 1.14 10.51
CA LEU A 201 -8.30 2.46 9.95
C LEU A 201 -9.56 3.14 9.41
N SER A 202 -10.52 2.40 8.83
CA SER A 202 -11.79 2.98 8.38
C SER A 202 -12.66 3.51 9.52
N LEU A 203 -12.52 2.97 10.74
CA LEU A 203 -13.16 3.51 11.93
C LEU A 203 -12.51 4.83 12.36
N VAL A 204 -11.16 4.89 12.35
CA VAL A 204 -10.40 6.10 12.66
C VAL A 204 -10.71 7.21 11.67
N CYS A 205 -10.75 6.90 10.35
CA CYS A 205 -11.08 7.85 9.29
C CYS A 205 -12.56 8.21 9.20
N ALA A 206 -13.40 7.70 10.11
CA ALA A 206 -14.83 7.88 10.11
C ALA A 206 -15.56 7.42 8.82
N ASP A 207 -14.93 6.53 8.04
CA ASP A 207 -15.45 5.99 6.78
C ASP A 207 -16.34 4.74 6.98
N ASN A 208 -16.25 4.11 8.15
CA ASN A 208 -17.02 2.90 8.45
C ASN A 208 -18.40 3.25 9.03
N PRO A 209 -19.51 2.89 8.37
CA PRO A 209 -20.85 3.21 8.88
C PRO A 209 -21.16 2.52 10.21
N GLN A 210 -20.53 1.39 10.56
CA GLN A 210 -20.73 0.76 11.88
C GLN A 210 -20.11 1.57 13.02
N SER A 211 -19.28 2.58 12.74
CA SER A 211 -18.72 3.46 13.76
C SER A 211 -19.78 4.17 14.62
N TYR A 212 -20.96 4.43 14.05
CA TYR A 212 -22.08 5.05 14.79
C TYR A 212 -22.76 4.15 15.83
N ALA A 213 -22.55 2.84 15.73
CA ALA A 213 -23.05 1.86 16.68
C ALA A 213 -22.00 1.43 17.72
N CYS A 214 -20.82 2.01 17.67
CA CYS A 214 -19.69 1.68 18.52
C CYS A 214 -19.35 2.85 19.46
N ASN A 215 -18.78 2.53 20.60
CA ASN A 215 -18.26 3.54 21.53
C ASN A 215 -16.86 3.99 21.04
N ILE A 216 -16.86 5.06 20.25
CA ILE A 216 -15.64 5.62 19.64
C ILE A 216 -15.59 7.12 19.90
N ILE A 217 -14.46 7.59 20.40
CA ILE A 217 -14.14 9.00 20.53
C ILE A 217 -13.01 9.29 19.54
N LEU A 218 -13.20 10.32 18.72
CA LEU A 218 -12.22 10.85 17.79
C LEU A 218 -12.01 12.31 18.09
N PHE A 219 -10.77 12.71 18.37
CA PHE A 219 -10.42 14.09 18.66
C PHE A 219 -11.26 14.70 19.82
N ASP A 220 -11.39 13.96 20.93
CA ASP A 220 -12.22 14.26 22.10
C ASP A 220 -13.74 14.38 21.82
N HIS A 221 -14.21 14.03 20.62
CA HIS A 221 -15.62 14.02 20.25
C HIS A 221 -16.16 12.59 20.13
N GLU A 222 -17.23 12.30 20.85
CA GLU A 222 -17.91 11.01 20.76
C GLU A 222 -18.66 10.89 19.43
N ARG A 223 -18.52 9.73 18.77
CA ARG A 223 -19.20 9.44 17.50
C ARG A 223 -20.72 9.32 17.69
N GLY A 224 -21.47 9.98 16.79
CA GLY A 224 -22.93 9.91 16.78
C GLY A 224 -23.63 10.97 17.64
N THR A 225 -22.89 11.97 18.13
CA THR A 225 -23.46 13.08 18.93
C THR A 225 -23.88 14.29 18.11
N GLY A 226 -23.85 14.18 16.77
CA GLY A 226 -24.27 15.23 15.83
C GLY A 226 -23.14 15.88 15.05
N GLU A 227 -21.92 15.41 15.23
CA GLU A 227 -20.74 15.85 14.48
C GLU A 227 -20.84 15.47 13.00
N SER A 228 -20.36 16.33 12.14
CA SER A 228 -20.19 16.04 10.73
C SER A 228 -18.95 15.17 10.50
N ILE A 229 -19.02 14.25 9.52
CA ILE A 229 -17.84 13.49 9.07
C ILE A 229 -16.69 14.41 8.64
N TRP A 230 -17.01 15.60 8.14
CA TRP A 230 -16.03 16.60 7.71
C TRP A 230 -15.30 17.26 8.89
N ASP A 231 -15.99 17.38 10.04
CA ASP A 231 -15.35 17.88 11.26
C ASP A 231 -14.25 16.95 11.78
N ILE A 232 -14.38 15.66 11.49
CA ILE A 232 -13.36 14.67 11.82
C ILE A 232 -12.29 14.62 10.73
N LYS A 233 -12.68 14.54 9.46
CA LYS A 233 -11.76 14.40 8.34
C LYS A 233 -10.79 15.58 8.18
N LYS A 234 -11.17 16.78 8.58
CA LYS A 234 -10.28 17.95 8.54
C LYS A 234 -9.00 17.74 9.36
N HIS A 235 -9.05 16.90 10.40
CA HIS A 235 -7.93 16.59 11.29
C HIS A 235 -7.06 15.42 10.82
N ILE A 236 -7.48 14.69 9.76
CA ILE A 236 -6.84 13.43 9.35
C ILE A 236 -6.22 13.56 7.96
N GLY A 237 -4.91 13.42 7.85
CA GLY A 237 -4.23 13.17 6.58
C GLY A 237 -4.22 11.66 6.27
N TYR A 238 -4.84 11.25 5.17
CA TYR A 238 -4.95 9.83 4.84
C TYR A 238 -4.34 9.50 3.47
N VAL A 239 -3.50 8.46 3.47
CA VAL A 239 -2.91 7.89 2.25
C VAL A 239 -3.08 6.37 2.29
N SER A 240 -3.58 5.79 1.20
CA SER A 240 -3.62 4.35 1.03
C SER A 240 -3.08 3.91 -0.34
N PRO A 241 -2.60 2.66 -0.47
CA PRO A 241 -2.16 2.13 -1.76
C PRO A 241 -3.26 2.13 -2.83
N GLU A 242 -4.52 2.08 -2.42
CA GLU A 242 -5.68 2.04 -3.32
C GLU A 242 -6.13 3.43 -3.77
N MET A 243 -5.71 4.48 -3.06
CA MET A 243 -6.19 5.85 -3.31
C MET A 243 -5.89 6.31 -4.74
N HIS A 244 -4.77 5.85 -5.36
CA HIS A 244 -4.47 6.19 -6.74
C HIS A 244 -5.55 5.71 -7.72
N ARG A 245 -6.26 4.60 -7.40
CA ARG A 245 -7.36 4.06 -8.22
C ARG A 245 -8.62 4.92 -8.18
N SER A 246 -8.75 5.77 -7.18
CA SER A 246 -9.87 6.70 -7.05
C SER A 246 -9.77 7.88 -8.01
N TYR A 247 -8.57 8.21 -8.46
CA TYR A 247 -8.31 9.27 -9.44
C TYR A 247 -8.30 8.72 -10.86
N GLN A 248 -9.48 8.40 -11.38
CA GLN A 248 -9.65 7.83 -12.73
C GLN A 248 -9.70 8.89 -13.85
N ARG A 249 -9.90 10.16 -13.49
CA ARG A 249 -9.92 11.26 -14.45
C ARG A 249 -8.53 11.86 -14.58
N ASP A 250 -8.19 12.26 -15.81
CA ASP A 250 -6.95 12.98 -16.06
C ASP A 250 -7.00 14.37 -15.41
N MET A 251 -6.14 14.57 -14.39
CA MET A 251 -6.05 15.81 -13.63
C MET A 251 -4.58 16.19 -13.41
N PRO A 252 -4.26 17.49 -13.45
CA PRO A 252 -2.95 18.00 -13.05
C PRO A 252 -2.62 17.66 -11.59
N CYS A 253 -1.33 17.38 -11.30
CA CYS A 253 -0.86 17.00 -9.97
C CYS A 253 -1.25 18.03 -8.89
N ILE A 254 -1.13 19.31 -9.19
CA ILE A 254 -1.47 20.38 -8.24
C ILE A 254 -2.96 20.31 -7.82
N ARG A 255 -3.85 19.92 -8.73
CA ARG A 255 -5.28 19.78 -8.41
C ARG A 255 -5.56 18.55 -7.54
N ILE A 256 -4.75 17.50 -7.68
CA ILE A 256 -4.80 16.33 -6.78
C ILE A 256 -4.41 16.77 -5.36
N VAL A 257 -3.30 17.48 -5.22
CA VAL A 257 -2.86 17.98 -3.91
C VAL A 257 -3.91 18.93 -3.30
N ALA A 258 -4.41 19.89 -4.07
CA ALA A 258 -5.44 20.83 -3.62
C ALA A 258 -6.75 20.16 -3.20
N SER A 259 -7.09 19.01 -3.77
CA SER A 259 -8.27 18.22 -3.33
C SER A 259 -8.17 17.74 -1.88
N GLY A 260 -6.94 17.68 -1.33
CA GLY A 260 -6.69 17.36 0.08
C GLY A 260 -7.20 18.42 1.05
N LEU A 261 -7.24 19.68 0.66
CA LEU A 261 -7.78 20.77 1.48
C LEU A 261 -9.27 20.61 1.82
N LYS A 262 -10.00 19.88 0.97
CA LYS A 262 -11.45 19.62 1.11
C LYS A 262 -11.78 18.14 1.30
N ASP A 263 -10.77 17.28 1.50
CA ASP A 263 -10.92 15.81 1.63
C ASP A 263 -11.74 15.13 0.53
N SER A 264 -11.79 15.73 -0.66
CA SER A 264 -12.57 15.22 -1.77
C SER A 264 -11.72 14.43 -2.76
N ILE A 265 -12.36 13.47 -3.47
CA ILE A 265 -11.78 12.84 -4.65
C ILE A 265 -12.16 13.70 -5.85
N GLY A 266 -11.24 14.54 -6.28
CA GLY A 266 -11.49 15.57 -7.30
C GLY A 266 -11.65 16.97 -6.69
N LEU A 267 -11.54 17.97 -7.54
CA LEU A 267 -11.58 19.38 -7.13
C LEU A 267 -12.85 20.01 -7.68
N TYR A 268 -13.80 20.28 -6.80
CA TYR A 268 -15.11 20.83 -7.13
C TYR A 268 -15.20 22.34 -6.90
N VAL A 269 -14.30 22.89 -6.09
CA VAL A 269 -14.18 24.32 -5.82
C VAL A 269 -12.80 24.77 -6.29
N ARG A 270 -12.73 25.93 -6.94
CA ARG A 270 -11.43 26.47 -7.36
C ARG A 270 -10.68 26.98 -6.13
N PRO A 271 -9.47 26.47 -5.87
CA PRO A 271 -8.63 26.96 -4.78
C PRO A 271 -8.21 28.42 -4.99
N GLU A 272 -7.94 29.11 -3.90
CA GLU A 272 -7.31 30.41 -3.91
C GLU A 272 -5.82 30.30 -4.27
N GLU A 273 -5.18 31.40 -4.65
CA GLU A 273 -3.75 31.39 -5.01
C GLU A 273 -2.87 30.97 -3.82
N SER A 274 -3.21 31.41 -2.62
CA SER A 274 -2.54 31.00 -1.38
C SER A 274 -2.61 29.48 -1.12
N GLU A 275 -3.75 28.86 -1.43
CA GLU A 275 -3.92 27.42 -1.33
C GLU A 275 -3.06 26.68 -2.39
N TYR A 276 -2.92 27.25 -3.59
CA TYR A 276 -2.01 26.70 -4.61
C TYR A 276 -0.54 26.87 -4.22
N GLU A 277 -0.14 27.96 -3.58
CA GLU A 277 1.23 28.13 -3.05
C GLU A 277 1.54 27.05 -2.00
N GLN A 278 0.62 26.76 -1.12
CA GLN A 278 0.74 25.66 -0.14
C GLN A 278 0.86 24.29 -0.83
N CYS A 279 0.12 24.06 -1.91
CA CYS A 279 0.26 22.84 -2.71
C CYS A 279 1.65 22.73 -3.35
N ARG A 280 2.17 23.81 -3.95
CA ARG A 280 3.51 23.85 -4.54
C ARG A 280 4.59 23.61 -3.49
N PHE A 281 4.43 24.20 -2.30
CA PHE A 281 5.33 23.95 -1.18
C PHE A 281 5.47 22.45 -0.88
N TRP A 282 4.36 21.74 -0.70
CA TRP A 282 4.40 20.31 -0.41
C TRP A 282 4.93 19.47 -1.58
N LEU A 283 4.64 19.83 -2.82
CA LEU A 283 5.24 19.20 -3.99
C LEU A 283 6.77 19.35 -3.97
N ASN A 284 7.27 20.56 -3.65
CA ASN A 284 8.71 20.81 -3.51
C ASN A 284 9.34 20.00 -2.37
N ILE A 285 8.71 19.96 -1.20
CA ILE A 285 9.19 19.13 -0.07
C ILE A 285 9.43 17.69 -0.51
N PHE A 286 8.52 17.12 -1.31
CA PHE A 286 8.64 15.75 -1.80
C PHE A 286 9.48 15.60 -3.07
N GLY A 287 10.18 16.65 -3.53
CA GLY A 287 11.06 16.59 -4.70
C GLY A 287 10.32 16.48 -6.03
N LEU A 288 9.14 17.07 -6.11
CA LEU A 288 8.26 17.02 -7.27
C LEU A 288 8.12 18.41 -7.92
N GLU A 289 9.17 19.20 -7.91
CA GLU A 289 9.20 20.51 -8.56
C GLU A 289 8.97 20.37 -10.07
N GLY A 290 8.17 21.27 -10.64
CA GLY A 290 7.93 21.36 -12.09
C GLY A 290 7.00 20.30 -12.67
N ILE A 291 6.31 19.52 -11.80
CA ILE A 291 5.31 18.55 -12.28
C ILE A 291 3.86 18.98 -11.99
N GLU A 292 3.65 20.22 -11.53
CA GLU A 292 2.36 20.73 -11.08
C GLU A 292 1.26 20.56 -12.12
N ASP A 293 1.57 20.86 -13.38
CA ASP A 293 0.65 20.78 -14.50
C ASP A 293 0.67 19.42 -15.21
N ARG A 294 1.56 18.52 -14.82
CA ARG A 294 1.61 17.17 -15.40
C ARG A 294 0.38 16.36 -15.00
N SER A 295 -0.11 15.59 -15.93
CA SER A 295 -1.17 14.61 -15.67
C SER A 295 -0.74 13.58 -14.64
N PHE A 296 -1.52 13.43 -13.56
CA PHE A 296 -1.29 12.43 -12.53
C PHE A 296 -1.21 10.99 -13.09
N MET A 297 -2.02 10.70 -14.10
CA MET A 297 -2.07 9.37 -14.74
C MET A 297 -0.79 9.03 -15.54
N LYS A 298 0.00 10.06 -15.90
CA LYS A 298 1.26 9.90 -16.66
C LYS A 298 2.48 9.83 -15.76
N LEU A 299 2.30 9.96 -14.46
CA LEU A 299 3.39 9.84 -13.49
C LEU A 299 3.76 8.37 -13.26
N SER A 300 5.01 8.14 -12.86
CA SER A 300 5.42 6.85 -12.29
C SER A 300 4.64 6.54 -11.01
N SER A 301 4.54 5.26 -10.65
CA SER A 301 3.84 4.85 -9.42
C SER A 301 4.48 5.45 -8.14
N GLY A 302 5.78 5.73 -8.17
CA GLY A 302 6.49 6.41 -7.09
C GLY A 302 6.06 7.88 -6.97
N GLU A 303 6.11 8.63 -8.08
CA GLU A 303 5.67 10.03 -8.13
C GLU A 303 4.19 10.16 -7.73
N GLN A 304 3.32 9.26 -8.20
CA GLN A 304 1.90 9.25 -7.80
C GLN A 304 1.72 9.12 -6.28
N ARG A 305 2.50 8.25 -5.64
CA ARG A 305 2.46 8.10 -4.17
C ARG A 305 2.93 9.37 -3.45
N LEU A 306 3.97 10.01 -3.94
CA LEU A 306 4.47 11.28 -3.37
C LEU A 306 3.46 12.42 -3.55
N VAL A 307 2.77 12.51 -4.69
CA VAL A 307 1.67 13.46 -4.90
C VAL A 307 0.52 13.21 -3.92
N LEU A 308 0.15 11.94 -3.68
CA LEU A 308 -0.89 11.60 -2.71
C LEU A 308 -0.44 11.87 -1.26
N LEU A 309 0.85 11.72 -0.99
CA LEU A 309 1.42 12.12 0.30
C LEU A 309 1.34 13.65 0.48
N ALA A 310 1.75 14.43 -0.53
CA ALA A 310 1.58 15.89 -0.52
C ALA A 310 0.11 16.30 -0.28
N ARG A 311 -0.83 15.59 -0.91
CA ARG A 311 -2.27 15.77 -0.68
C ARG A 311 -2.69 15.55 0.76
N ALA A 312 -2.10 14.57 1.45
CA ALA A 312 -2.44 14.30 2.85
C ALA A 312 -1.89 15.37 3.80
N PHE A 313 -0.71 15.93 3.48
CA PHE A 313 -0.06 16.94 4.29
C PHE A 313 -0.59 18.38 4.07
N VAL A 314 -1.18 18.66 2.89
CA VAL A 314 -1.51 20.04 2.48
C VAL A 314 -2.42 20.78 3.44
N LYS A 315 -3.24 20.08 4.20
CA LYS A 315 -4.17 20.70 5.16
C LYS A 315 -3.64 20.79 6.61
N ASP A 316 -2.35 20.45 6.82
CA ASP A 316 -1.72 20.38 8.15
C ASP A 316 -2.54 19.56 9.15
N PRO A 317 -2.66 18.23 8.92
CA PRO A 317 -3.49 17.36 9.74
C PRO A 317 -2.82 17.02 11.07
N GLU A 318 -3.61 16.87 12.13
CA GLU A 318 -3.15 16.46 13.46
C GLU A 318 -2.85 14.95 13.53
N LEU A 319 -3.48 14.17 12.69
CA LEU A 319 -3.26 12.72 12.54
C LEU A 319 -2.92 12.39 11.09
N LEU A 320 -1.78 11.70 10.86
CA LEU A 320 -1.36 11.26 9.54
C LEU A 320 -1.23 9.73 9.52
#